data_2ca5f5b05b3bd7a3fcdf6a575802eae9
#
_entry.id   2ca5f5b05b3bd7a3fcdf6a575802eae9
#
_cell.length_a   1.000
_cell.length_b   1.000
_cell.length_c   1.000
_cell.angle_alpha   90.00
_cell.angle_beta   90.00
_cell.angle_gamma   90.00
#
_symmetry.space_group_name_H-M   'P 1'
#
loop_
_entity.id
_entity.type
_entity.pdbx_description
1 polymer ?
#
loop_
_entity_poly.entity_id
_entity_poly.type
_entity_poly.pdbx_seq_one_letter_code
_entity_poly.pdbx_strand_id
1 'polypeptide(L)'
;MRNYTSITSLADEVGAIVIHPEGLAIPNSGAFGENQESWNSGVCCGDAKAQDINDSGFLIKLINNITEEYPIDENRIYFTGWSNGCQMSQRMALEASHLIAAVACTSGYLGFTDDSQYSPIPIMEMHGVLDEIAQYTNSGRLTFFEEDARNIEAIQNGAVENLYDWAAFNNCDGPIIDSNDPNAVYSIQRFTSCENNTEAALFTSYTGGHNLYINDVCDDISYNFVWSCTGNQGLYDTHEIIWDFISRYSKESVGETG
;
A
#
# COMPACT_ATOMS: atom_id res chain seq x y z
N MET A 1 -12.55 -6.29 -0.72
CA MET A 1 -11.24 -6.89 -1.06
C MET A 1 -11.33 -8.42 -1.20
N ARG A 2 -11.72 -9.17 -0.19
CA ARG A 2 -11.70 -10.65 -0.18
C ARG A 2 -12.28 -11.34 -1.44
N ASN A 3 -13.32 -10.78 -2.03
CA ASN A 3 -13.98 -11.34 -3.21
C ASN A 3 -13.45 -10.79 -4.55
N TYR A 4 -12.46 -9.87 -4.50
CA TYR A 4 -11.97 -9.13 -5.66
C TYR A 4 -10.50 -9.39 -5.97
N THR A 5 -9.87 -10.30 -5.23
CA THR A 5 -8.44 -10.49 -5.34
C THR A 5 -8.09 -11.97 -5.46
N SER A 6 -7.12 -12.29 -6.30
CA SER A 6 -6.51 -13.63 -6.40
C SER A 6 -5.63 -13.97 -5.17
N ILE A 7 -5.50 -13.04 -4.21
CA ILE A 7 -4.56 -13.16 -3.09
C ILE A 7 -4.79 -14.41 -2.22
N THR A 8 -6.06 -14.84 -2.06
CA THR A 8 -6.38 -16.05 -1.30
C THR A 8 -5.87 -17.30 -2.00
N SER A 9 -6.04 -17.39 -3.34
CA SER A 9 -5.55 -18.52 -4.13
C SER A 9 -4.02 -18.56 -4.12
N LEU A 10 -3.38 -17.39 -4.27
CA LEU A 10 -1.93 -17.26 -4.16
C LEU A 10 -1.42 -17.69 -2.79
N ALA A 11 -2.10 -17.30 -1.72
CA ALA A 11 -1.73 -17.68 -0.35
C ALA A 11 -1.78 -19.21 -0.15
N ASP A 12 -2.80 -19.88 -0.70
CA ASP A 12 -2.89 -21.34 -0.68
C ASP A 12 -1.72 -22.01 -1.41
N GLU A 13 -1.29 -21.45 -2.54
CA GLU A 13 -0.16 -21.98 -3.32
C GLU A 13 1.18 -21.83 -2.61
N VAL A 14 1.38 -20.68 -1.95
CA VAL A 14 2.66 -20.38 -1.29
C VAL A 14 2.71 -20.77 0.18
N GLY A 15 1.61 -21.26 0.73
CA GLY A 15 1.50 -21.68 2.13
C GLY A 15 1.49 -20.50 3.10
N ALA A 16 0.88 -19.37 2.72
CA ALA A 16 0.73 -18.20 3.57
C ALA A 16 -0.68 -18.11 4.17
N ILE A 17 -0.81 -17.43 5.30
CA ILE A 17 -2.09 -17.04 5.87
C ILE A 17 -2.39 -15.60 5.47
N VAL A 18 -3.53 -15.37 4.83
CA VAL A 18 -4.02 -14.03 4.51
C VAL A 18 -5.11 -13.63 5.47
N ILE A 19 -4.98 -12.44 6.02
CA ILE A 19 -5.98 -11.81 6.90
C ILE A 19 -6.51 -10.56 6.21
N HIS A 20 -7.82 -10.43 6.17
CA HIS A 20 -8.52 -9.26 5.66
C HIS A 20 -9.19 -8.52 6.83
N PRO A 21 -8.45 -7.69 7.57
CA PRO A 21 -9.07 -6.90 8.62
C PRO A 21 -10.02 -5.86 8.02
N GLU A 22 -11.06 -5.55 8.75
CA GLU A 22 -12.05 -4.55 8.38
C GLU A 22 -11.86 -3.30 9.24
N GLY A 23 -11.85 -2.13 8.60
CA GLY A 23 -11.85 -0.84 9.29
C GLY A 23 -13.20 -0.58 9.97
N LEU A 24 -13.28 0.44 10.79
CA LEU A 24 -14.51 0.79 11.46
C LEU A 24 -15.49 1.43 10.47
N ALA A 25 -16.71 0.85 10.40
CA ALA A 25 -17.85 1.47 9.73
C ALA A 25 -18.53 2.43 10.71
N ILE A 26 -18.49 3.73 10.41
CA ILE A 26 -19.14 4.74 11.26
C ILE A 26 -20.44 5.20 10.57
N PRO A 27 -21.59 5.09 11.24
CA PRO A 27 -22.86 5.55 10.67
C PRO A 27 -22.83 7.04 10.34
N ASN A 28 -23.32 7.40 9.16
CA ASN A 28 -23.41 8.77 8.64
C ASN A 28 -22.08 9.40 8.21
N SER A 29 -21.04 8.62 7.94
CA SER A 29 -19.81 9.15 7.33
C SER A 29 -20.08 9.53 5.87
N GLY A 30 -19.98 10.82 5.55
CA GLY A 30 -20.37 11.35 4.25
C GLY A 30 -19.33 11.21 3.14
N ALA A 31 -18.13 10.70 3.41
CA ALA A 31 -17.04 10.75 2.42
C ALA A 31 -17.17 9.71 1.30
N PHE A 32 -17.72 8.52 1.59
CA PHE A 32 -17.86 7.41 0.62
C PHE A 32 -19.25 6.76 0.61
N GLY A 33 -20.24 7.36 1.28
CA GLY A 33 -21.58 6.79 1.49
C GLY A 33 -21.82 6.37 2.93
N GLU A 34 -23.07 6.06 3.27
CA GLU A 34 -23.44 5.64 4.63
C GLU A 34 -22.82 4.26 4.96
N ASN A 35 -22.18 4.16 6.11
CA ASN A 35 -21.64 2.94 6.69
C ASN A 35 -20.45 2.32 5.89
N GLN A 36 -19.60 3.12 5.28
CA GLN A 36 -18.38 2.59 4.66
C GLN A 36 -17.24 2.48 5.67
N GLU A 37 -16.59 1.33 5.65
CA GLU A 37 -15.41 1.04 6.45
C GLU A 37 -14.21 1.82 5.91
N SER A 38 -13.43 2.40 6.82
CA SER A 38 -12.21 3.12 6.49
C SER A 38 -11.17 2.99 7.58
N TRP A 39 -9.93 3.31 7.24
CA TRP A 39 -8.79 3.36 8.14
C TRP A 39 -8.40 4.81 8.43
N ASN A 40 -8.02 5.09 9.66
CA ASN A 40 -7.28 6.30 10.00
C ASN A 40 -5.83 6.15 9.52
N SER A 41 -5.56 6.52 8.29
CA SER A 41 -4.20 6.47 7.72
C SER A 41 -3.36 7.72 8.02
N GLY A 42 -3.87 8.64 8.85
CA GLY A 42 -3.24 9.91 9.18
C GLY A 42 -3.71 11.06 8.30
N VAL A 43 -3.78 10.89 6.98
CA VAL A 43 -4.29 11.92 6.03
C VAL A 43 -5.70 11.65 5.55
N CYS A 44 -6.12 10.41 5.49
CA CYS A 44 -7.41 9.93 5.02
C CYS A 44 -7.84 8.74 5.91
N CYS A 45 -9.03 8.30 5.99
CA CYS A 45 -10.23 8.81 5.33
C CYS A 45 -11.39 8.77 6.29
N GLY A 46 -12.38 9.61 5.99
CA GLY A 46 -13.69 9.59 6.63
C GLY A 46 -13.64 9.75 8.13
N ASP A 47 -14.61 9.14 8.79
CA ASP A 47 -14.78 9.27 10.22
C ASP A 47 -13.72 8.52 11.05
N ALA A 48 -13.05 7.51 10.49
CA ALA A 48 -11.95 6.84 11.18
C ALA A 48 -10.84 7.84 11.53
N LYS A 49 -10.47 8.71 10.57
CA LYS A 49 -9.56 9.82 10.82
C LYS A 49 -10.17 10.90 11.70
N ALA A 50 -11.39 11.34 11.40
CA ALA A 50 -12.03 12.44 12.13
C ALA A 50 -12.22 12.13 13.62
N GLN A 51 -12.37 10.86 13.99
CA GLN A 51 -12.52 10.38 15.37
C GLN A 51 -11.22 9.86 15.96
N ASP A 52 -10.11 10.00 15.23
CA ASP A 52 -8.78 9.55 15.65
C ASP A 52 -8.78 8.08 16.12
N ILE A 53 -9.39 7.20 15.33
CA ILE A 53 -9.44 5.77 15.62
C ILE A 53 -8.02 5.20 15.64
N ASN A 54 -7.69 4.44 16.67
CA ASN A 54 -6.39 3.80 16.82
C ASN A 54 -6.31 2.49 16.01
N ASP A 55 -6.30 2.60 14.69
CA ASP A 55 -6.24 1.47 13.78
C ASP A 55 -4.89 0.76 13.83
N SER A 56 -3.79 1.49 14.04
CA SER A 56 -2.47 0.87 14.21
C SER A 56 -2.43 -0.04 15.43
N GLY A 57 -2.96 0.43 16.56
CA GLY A 57 -3.05 -0.38 17.77
C GLY A 57 -3.93 -1.63 17.59
N PHE A 58 -5.01 -1.52 16.81
CA PHE A 58 -5.85 -2.67 16.45
C PHE A 58 -5.06 -3.69 15.61
N LEU A 59 -4.35 -3.23 14.56
CA LEU A 59 -3.59 -4.10 13.67
C LEU A 59 -2.40 -4.76 14.37
N ILE A 60 -1.68 -4.03 15.25
CA ILE A 60 -0.61 -4.60 16.09
C ILE A 60 -1.18 -5.70 16.99
N LYS A 61 -2.32 -5.45 17.64
CA LYS A 61 -2.96 -6.46 18.48
C LYS A 61 -3.43 -7.67 17.68
N LEU A 62 -3.91 -7.47 16.48
CA LEU A 62 -4.32 -8.55 15.58
C LEU A 62 -3.12 -9.42 15.22
N ILE A 63 -1.98 -8.83 14.85
CA ILE A 63 -0.72 -9.57 14.59
C ILE A 63 -0.38 -10.45 15.79
N ASN A 64 -0.29 -9.84 16.99
CA ASN A 64 0.11 -10.56 18.21
C ASN A 64 -0.85 -11.74 18.50
N ASN A 65 -2.15 -11.54 18.36
CA ASN A 65 -3.12 -12.62 18.60
C ASN A 65 -2.97 -13.77 17.59
N ILE A 66 -2.69 -13.45 16.32
CA ILE A 66 -2.52 -14.47 15.28
C ILE A 66 -1.22 -15.25 15.47
N THR A 67 -0.13 -14.58 15.84
CA THR A 67 1.16 -15.25 16.12
C THR A 67 1.11 -16.11 17.38
N GLU A 68 0.28 -15.77 18.36
CA GLU A 68 0.03 -16.61 19.54
C GLU A 68 -0.82 -17.86 19.20
N GLU A 69 -1.77 -17.73 18.26
CA GLU A 69 -2.74 -18.80 17.97
C GLU A 69 -2.27 -19.76 16.89
N TYR A 70 -1.47 -19.29 15.93
CA TYR A 70 -1.03 -20.05 14.75
C TYR A 70 0.50 -20.10 14.66
N PRO A 71 1.07 -21.16 14.08
CA PRO A 71 2.52 -21.29 13.89
C PRO A 71 3.01 -20.38 12.75
N ILE A 72 3.08 -19.09 13.02
CA ILE A 72 3.51 -18.06 12.08
C ILE A 72 5.02 -17.86 12.17
N ASP A 73 5.66 -17.69 11.01
CA ASP A 73 7.01 -17.14 10.94
C ASP A 73 6.96 -15.62 11.18
N GLU A 74 7.26 -15.21 12.41
CA GLU A 74 7.22 -13.80 12.82
C GLU A 74 8.24 -12.91 12.10
N ASN A 75 9.20 -13.50 11.38
CA ASN A 75 10.13 -12.78 10.52
C ASN A 75 9.56 -12.49 9.12
N ARG A 76 8.39 -13.02 8.81
CA ARG A 76 7.76 -12.95 7.47
C ARG A 76 6.32 -12.45 7.54
N ILE A 77 6.11 -11.36 8.23
CA ILE A 77 4.83 -10.65 8.31
C ILE A 77 4.86 -9.50 7.31
N TYR A 78 3.88 -9.43 6.44
CA TYR A 78 3.80 -8.47 5.34
C TYR A 78 2.49 -7.71 5.35
N PHE A 79 2.52 -6.49 4.83
CA PHE A 79 1.32 -5.68 4.63
C PHE A 79 1.09 -5.40 3.15
N THR A 80 -0.17 -5.44 2.77
CA THR A 80 -0.65 -4.99 1.46
C THR A 80 -1.99 -4.30 1.62
N GLY A 81 -2.34 -3.46 0.66
CA GLY A 81 -3.61 -2.76 0.64
C GLY A 81 -3.81 -1.97 -0.64
N TRP A 82 -5.00 -1.46 -0.81
CA TRP A 82 -5.36 -0.60 -1.92
C TRP A 82 -5.94 0.71 -1.41
N SER A 83 -5.61 1.86 -2.05
CA SER A 83 -6.15 3.18 -1.72
C SER A 83 -5.91 3.52 -0.24
N ASN A 84 -6.93 3.80 0.54
CA ASN A 84 -6.83 4.01 1.99
C ASN A 84 -6.17 2.83 2.74
N GLY A 85 -6.33 1.58 2.24
CA GLY A 85 -5.62 0.43 2.77
C GLY A 85 -4.11 0.45 2.45
N CYS A 86 -3.69 1.02 1.32
CA CYS A 86 -2.27 1.25 1.01
C CYS A 86 -1.69 2.34 1.92
N GLN A 87 -2.40 3.43 2.14
CA GLN A 87 -2.01 4.46 3.10
C GLN A 87 -1.84 3.88 4.51
N MET A 88 -2.79 3.02 4.93
CA MET A 88 -2.69 2.35 6.24
C MET A 88 -1.53 1.37 6.30
N SER A 89 -1.23 0.64 5.22
CA SER A 89 -0.06 -0.24 5.15
C SER A 89 1.25 0.55 5.28
N GLN A 90 1.35 1.71 4.66
CA GLN A 90 2.51 2.59 4.79
C GLN A 90 2.60 3.23 6.19
N ARG A 91 1.47 3.59 6.79
CA ARG A 91 1.43 4.03 8.21
C ARG A 91 1.94 2.93 9.15
N MET A 92 1.50 1.69 8.95
CA MET A 92 1.98 0.53 9.72
C MET A 92 3.47 0.29 9.51
N ALA A 93 4.01 0.56 8.31
CA ALA A 93 5.45 0.51 8.07
C ALA A 93 6.22 1.46 9.01
N LEU A 94 5.74 2.69 9.23
CA LEU A 94 6.38 3.64 10.16
C LEU A 94 6.17 3.27 11.64
N GLU A 95 4.95 2.93 12.04
CA GLU A 95 4.62 2.73 13.45
C GLU A 95 4.97 1.32 13.98
N ALA A 96 5.08 0.32 13.09
CA ALA A 96 5.25 -1.08 13.47
C ALA A 96 6.30 -1.82 12.63
N SER A 97 7.33 -1.12 12.11
CA SER A 97 8.43 -1.72 11.33
C SER A 97 9.09 -2.91 12.05
N HIS A 98 9.16 -2.88 13.37
CA HIS A 98 9.69 -3.98 14.18
C HIS A 98 8.91 -5.32 14.06
N LEU A 99 7.65 -5.28 13.60
CA LEU A 99 6.81 -6.46 13.36
C LEU A 99 6.76 -6.86 11.88
N ILE A 100 7.07 -5.94 10.96
CA ILE A 100 6.79 -6.06 9.52
C ILE A 100 8.09 -6.29 8.76
N ALA A 101 8.10 -7.29 7.88
CA ALA A 101 9.26 -7.60 7.04
C ALA A 101 9.31 -6.78 5.74
N ALA A 102 8.18 -6.48 5.15
CA ALA A 102 8.05 -5.63 3.97
C ALA A 102 6.60 -5.19 3.75
N VAL A 103 6.44 -4.12 2.97
CA VAL A 103 5.15 -3.61 2.52
C VAL A 103 5.14 -3.48 1.00
N ALA A 104 4.06 -3.95 0.35
CA ALA A 104 3.77 -3.62 -1.04
C ALA A 104 2.28 -3.33 -1.19
N CYS A 105 1.92 -2.17 -1.74
CA CYS A 105 0.54 -1.73 -1.77
C CYS A 105 0.23 -0.91 -3.01
N THR A 106 -1.05 -0.58 -3.26
CA THR A 106 -1.51 -0.03 -4.53
C THR A 106 -2.30 1.25 -4.34
N SER A 107 -2.00 2.27 -5.14
CA SER A 107 -2.80 3.53 -5.30
C SER A 107 -3.00 4.31 -4.01
N GLY A 108 -1.95 4.47 -3.21
CA GLY A 108 -1.99 5.29 -1.99
C GLY A 108 -0.63 5.81 -1.58
N TYR A 109 -0.57 7.02 -1.08
CA TYR A 109 0.65 7.67 -0.61
C TYR A 109 0.80 7.57 0.90
N LEU A 110 2.04 7.75 1.35
CA LEU A 110 2.32 7.99 2.75
C LEU A 110 1.65 9.28 3.20
N GLY A 111 0.84 9.18 4.21
CA GLY A 111 0.13 10.32 4.78
C GLY A 111 0.44 10.59 6.23
N PHE A 112 1.43 9.93 6.75
CA PHE A 112 1.85 9.98 8.14
C PHE A 112 3.37 10.12 8.19
N THR A 113 3.88 10.95 9.07
CA THR A 113 5.31 11.32 9.08
C THR A 113 5.99 11.13 10.42
N ASP A 114 5.31 10.58 11.44
CA ASP A 114 5.98 10.24 12.70
C ASP A 114 6.77 8.94 12.51
N ASP A 115 8.09 9.10 12.39
CA ASP A 115 9.07 8.05 12.19
C ASP A 115 9.85 7.70 13.46
N SER A 116 9.42 8.19 14.61
CA SER A 116 10.16 8.05 15.90
C SER A 116 10.45 6.60 16.31
N GLN A 117 9.71 5.64 15.77
CA GLN A 117 9.87 4.20 16.01
C GLN A 117 10.31 3.42 14.76
N TYR A 118 10.57 4.12 13.66
CA TYR A 118 10.87 3.50 12.38
C TYR A 118 12.27 2.88 12.36
N SER A 119 12.34 1.69 11.81
CA SER A 119 13.57 1.08 11.30
C SER A 119 13.35 0.74 9.82
N PRO A 120 14.34 0.96 8.95
CA PRO A 120 14.18 0.72 7.52
C PRO A 120 13.65 -0.67 7.19
N ILE A 121 12.59 -0.73 6.37
CA ILE A 121 12.02 -1.94 5.80
C ILE A 121 11.77 -1.76 4.31
N PRO A 122 11.76 -2.83 3.49
CA PRO A 122 11.46 -2.75 2.07
C PRO A 122 10.03 -2.28 1.81
N ILE A 123 9.89 -1.31 0.91
CA ILE A 123 8.60 -0.72 0.52
C ILE A 123 8.46 -0.72 -1.00
N MET A 124 7.33 -1.16 -1.51
CA MET A 124 6.91 -0.94 -2.89
C MET A 124 5.52 -0.33 -2.93
N GLU A 125 5.37 0.78 -3.62
CA GLU A 125 4.07 1.28 -4.04
C GLU A 125 3.83 0.96 -5.51
N MET A 126 2.60 0.57 -5.85
CA MET A 126 2.16 0.37 -7.23
C MET A 126 1.13 1.45 -7.57
N HIS A 127 1.36 2.20 -8.66
CA HIS A 127 0.50 3.32 -9.01
C HIS A 127 0.23 3.42 -10.51
N GLY A 128 -1.01 3.76 -10.84
CA GLY A 128 -1.45 4.01 -12.21
C GLY A 128 -1.26 5.47 -12.61
N VAL A 129 -0.71 5.69 -13.81
CA VAL A 129 -0.53 7.05 -14.37
C VAL A 129 -1.88 7.76 -14.60
N LEU A 130 -2.94 6.99 -14.84
CA LEU A 130 -4.28 7.50 -15.08
C LEU A 130 -5.15 7.52 -13.82
N ASP A 131 -4.57 7.38 -12.62
CA ASP A 131 -5.31 7.43 -11.38
C ASP A 131 -5.98 8.81 -11.20
N GLU A 132 -7.30 8.79 -11.19
CA GLU A 132 -8.14 9.97 -11.12
C GLU A 132 -8.49 10.40 -9.68
N ILE A 133 -8.17 9.54 -8.70
CA ILE A 133 -8.45 9.77 -7.27
C ILE A 133 -7.16 10.14 -6.54
N ALA A 134 -6.22 9.21 -6.47
CA ALA A 134 -4.89 9.43 -5.94
C ALA A 134 -3.95 9.72 -7.12
N GLN A 135 -3.80 10.99 -7.49
CA GLN A 135 -3.11 11.36 -8.72
C GLN A 135 -1.64 10.92 -8.70
N TYR A 136 -1.16 10.39 -9.84
CA TYR A 136 0.21 9.90 -9.99
C TYR A 136 1.28 10.99 -9.73
N THR A 137 0.98 12.24 -10.08
CA THR A 137 1.84 13.38 -9.82
C THR A 137 1.12 14.45 -9.02
N ASN A 138 1.82 15.14 -8.14
CA ASN A 138 1.27 16.29 -7.45
C ASN A 138 0.99 17.43 -8.42
N SER A 139 -0.25 17.50 -8.91
CA SER A 139 -0.71 18.58 -9.78
C SER A 139 -1.23 19.80 -9.00
N GLY A 140 -1.21 19.76 -7.68
CA GLY A 140 -1.83 20.77 -6.81
C GLY A 140 -3.35 20.79 -6.90
N ARG A 141 -3.95 19.77 -7.49
CA ARG A 141 -5.39 19.68 -7.70
C ARG A 141 -5.98 18.47 -7.00
N LEU A 142 -6.68 18.72 -5.89
CA LEU A 142 -7.55 17.73 -5.25
C LEU A 142 -8.86 17.70 -6.00
N THR A 143 -9.23 16.55 -6.52
CA THR A 143 -10.43 16.44 -7.35
C THR A 143 -11.66 15.96 -6.59
N PHE A 144 -11.51 15.18 -5.51
CA PHE A 144 -12.67 14.58 -4.83
C PHE A 144 -12.79 14.87 -3.33
N PHE A 145 -11.72 15.31 -2.66
CA PHE A 145 -11.70 15.47 -1.21
C PHE A 145 -11.48 16.92 -0.76
N GLU A 146 -11.89 17.90 -1.58
CA GLU A 146 -11.65 19.32 -1.29
C GLU A 146 -12.20 19.79 0.07
N GLU A 147 -13.26 19.15 0.60
CA GLU A 147 -13.81 19.54 1.90
C GLU A 147 -12.99 18.99 3.07
N ASP A 148 -12.50 17.76 2.97
CA ASP A 148 -11.62 17.18 4.00
C ASP A 148 -10.18 17.68 3.87
N ALA A 149 -9.77 18.02 2.67
CA ALA A 149 -8.45 18.59 2.39
C ALA A 149 -8.22 19.97 2.98
N ARG A 150 -9.25 20.74 3.26
CA ARG A 150 -9.13 22.06 3.91
C ARG A 150 -8.56 22.01 5.32
N ASN A 151 -8.58 20.86 5.97
CA ASN A 151 -8.03 20.63 7.29
C ASN A 151 -6.74 19.81 7.29
N ILE A 152 -6.26 19.45 6.10
CA ILE A 152 -5.05 18.68 5.94
C ILE A 152 -3.97 19.68 5.53
N GLU A 153 -3.00 19.94 6.39
CA GLU A 153 -1.64 20.26 5.94
C GLU A 153 -1.12 19.01 5.23
N ALA A 154 -1.81 18.63 4.14
CA ALA A 154 -1.58 17.39 3.45
C ALA A 154 -0.26 17.50 2.74
N ILE A 155 0.60 16.59 3.04
CA ILE A 155 1.64 16.12 2.15
C ILE A 155 0.89 15.59 0.93
N GLN A 156 0.66 16.44 -0.06
CA GLN A 156 0.06 16.08 -1.34
C GLN A 156 1.19 15.58 -2.24
N ASN A 157 1.65 14.39 -1.94
CA ASN A 157 2.69 13.77 -2.72
C ASN A 157 2.03 13.02 -3.89
N GLY A 158 2.72 12.95 -5.02
CA GLY A 158 2.45 11.98 -6.05
C GLY A 158 3.16 10.66 -5.74
N ALA A 159 2.99 9.67 -6.60
CA ALA A 159 3.66 8.39 -6.46
C ALA A 159 5.18 8.50 -6.52
N VAL A 160 5.70 9.42 -7.34
CA VAL A 160 7.14 9.65 -7.47
C VAL A 160 7.70 10.28 -6.19
N GLU A 161 7.03 11.27 -5.63
CA GLU A 161 7.41 11.90 -4.37
C GLU A 161 7.37 10.88 -3.22
N ASN A 162 6.36 10.02 -3.18
CA ASN A 162 6.25 8.93 -2.21
C ASN A 162 7.45 7.96 -2.29
N LEU A 163 7.93 7.65 -3.51
CA LEU A 163 9.16 6.86 -3.69
C LEU A 163 10.38 7.55 -3.06
N TYR A 164 10.54 8.85 -3.26
CA TYR A 164 11.66 9.61 -2.69
C TYR A 164 11.55 9.76 -1.18
N ASP A 165 10.34 9.92 -0.63
CA ASP A 165 10.11 9.95 0.81
C ASP A 165 10.55 8.63 1.45
N TRP A 166 10.16 7.49 0.88
CA TRP A 166 10.59 6.18 1.35
C TRP A 166 12.08 5.92 1.15
N ALA A 167 12.66 6.43 0.07
CA ALA A 167 14.12 6.38 -0.10
C ALA A 167 14.84 7.19 1.01
N ALA A 168 14.28 8.32 1.42
CA ALA A 168 14.81 9.09 2.53
C ALA A 168 14.66 8.38 3.88
N PHE A 169 13.48 7.81 4.18
CA PHE A 169 13.26 7.01 5.40
C PHE A 169 14.19 5.79 5.48
N ASN A 170 14.46 5.15 4.35
CA ASN A 170 15.35 3.99 4.26
C ASN A 170 16.84 4.38 4.16
N ASN A 171 17.18 5.66 4.27
CA ASN A 171 18.56 6.18 4.13
C ASN A 171 19.24 5.66 2.86
N CYS A 172 18.54 5.74 1.71
CA CYS A 172 19.08 5.30 0.43
C CYS A 172 20.07 6.33 -0.12
N ASP A 173 21.28 5.91 -0.46
CA ASP A 173 22.37 6.78 -0.95
C ASP A 173 22.82 6.50 -2.38
N GLY A 174 22.28 5.45 -3.00
CA GLY A 174 22.60 5.02 -4.35
C GLY A 174 21.76 5.69 -5.44
N PRO A 175 22.10 5.48 -6.69
CA PRO A 175 21.31 5.94 -7.82
C PRO A 175 20.00 5.15 -7.91
N ILE A 176 18.98 5.81 -8.45
CA ILE A 176 17.76 5.12 -8.83
C ILE A 176 18.03 4.15 -9.99
N ILE A 177 17.51 2.96 -9.88
CA ILE A 177 17.55 1.95 -10.94
C ILE A 177 16.17 1.93 -11.59
N ASP A 178 16.14 2.12 -12.91
CA ASP A 178 14.92 2.08 -13.70
C ASP A 178 14.94 0.83 -14.58
N SER A 179 13.96 -0.04 -14.42
CA SER A 179 13.74 -1.20 -15.27
C SER A 179 12.59 -0.92 -16.23
N ASN A 180 12.92 -0.37 -17.38
CA ASN A 180 12.01 -0.12 -18.48
C ASN A 180 12.18 -1.19 -19.57
N ASP A 181 11.13 -1.97 -19.83
CA ASP A 181 10.95 -2.64 -21.11
C ASP A 181 10.17 -1.69 -22.03
N PRO A 182 10.69 -1.28 -23.17
CA PRO A 182 9.97 -0.38 -24.10
C PRO A 182 8.66 -0.97 -24.65
N ASN A 183 8.46 -2.28 -24.50
CA ASN A 183 7.21 -2.96 -24.86
C ASN A 183 6.34 -3.25 -23.63
N ALA A 184 6.80 -2.96 -22.43
CA ALA A 184 6.03 -3.17 -21.22
C ALA A 184 4.96 -2.10 -21.05
N VAL A 185 3.92 -2.47 -20.36
CA VAL A 185 2.84 -1.58 -19.95
C VAL A 185 3.08 -0.96 -18.57
N TYR A 186 4.25 -1.23 -18.01
CA TYR A 186 4.69 -0.72 -16.71
C TYR A 186 6.20 -0.53 -16.67
N SER A 187 6.66 0.20 -15.67
CA SER A 187 8.07 0.28 -15.25
C SER A 187 8.21 0.07 -13.76
N ILE A 188 9.42 -0.25 -13.31
CA ILE A 188 9.73 -0.29 -11.88
C ILE A 188 10.98 0.57 -11.65
N GLN A 189 10.83 1.58 -10.81
CA GLN A 189 11.92 2.42 -10.33
C GLN A 189 12.28 2.02 -8.90
N ARG A 190 13.58 1.93 -8.59
CA ARG A 190 14.05 1.43 -7.29
C ARG A 190 15.26 2.19 -6.79
N PHE A 191 15.28 2.42 -5.49
CA PHE A 191 16.48 2.67 -4.72
C PHE A 191 16.85 1.36 -3.98
N THR A 192 18.03 0.81 -4.23
CA THR A 192 18.47 -0.48 -3.68
C THR A 192 19.70 -0.37 -2.78
N SER A 193 20.39 0.79 -2.78
CA SER A 193 21.49 1.09 -1.87
C SER A 193 20.97 1.81 -0.64
N CYS A 194 20.24 1.08 0.20
CA CYS A 194 19.56 1.61 1.37
C CYS A 194 20.05 0.92 2.65
N GLU A 195 19.81 1.55 3.79
CA GLU A 195 20.17 0.99 5.10
C GLU A 195 19.50 -0.37 5.32
N ASN A 196 20.18 -1.27 6.04
CA ASN A 196 19.72 -2.62 6.37
C ASN A 196 19.35 -3.50 5.16
N ASN A 197 20.00 -3.28 4.00
CA ASN A 197 19.67 -3.99 2.75
C ASN A 197 18.20 -3.87 2.32
N THR A 198 17.56 -2.76 2.64
CA THR A 198 16.20 -2.46 2.23
C THR A 198 16.14 -1.89 0.80
N GLU A 199 14.95 -1.72 0.29
CA GLU A 199 14.73 -0.96 -0.95
C GLU A 199 13.45 -0.13 -0.85
N ALA A 200 13.41 0.96 -1.61
CA ALA A 200 12.19 1.71 -1.91
C ALA A 200 11.91 1.59 -3.41
N ALA A 201 10.70 1.17 -3.77
CA ALA A 201 10.31 0.89 -5.14
C ALA A 201 8.97 1.52 -5.51
N LEU A 202 8.87 1.95 -6.78
CA LEU A 202 7.64 2.38 -7.41
C LEU A 202 7.39 1.55 -8.66
N PHE A 203 6.31 0.79 -8.66
CA PHE A 203 5.75 0.18 -9.86
C PHE A 203 4.78 1.15 -10.52
N THR A 204 5.05 1.54 -11.75
CA THR A 204 4.23 2.47 -12.52
C THR A 204 3.43 1.72 -13.58
N SER A 205 2.11 1.65 -13.45
CA SER A 205 1.22 1.19 -14.52
C SER A 205 0.89 2.32 -15.48
N TYR A 206 1.27 2.20 -16.75
CA TYR A 206 1.05 3.27 -17.74
C TYR A 206 -0.41 3.45 -18.14
N THR A 207 -1.23 2.43 -17.90
CA THR A 207 -2.66 2.43 -18.26
C THR A 207 -3.59 2.29 -17.07
N GLY A 208 -3.03 2.17 -15.86
CA GLY A 208 -3.79 1.99 -14.62
C GLY A 208 -4.48 3.28 -14.17
N GLY A 209 -5.74 3.15 -13.73
CA GLY A 209 -6.49 4.15 -12.98
C GLY A 209 -6.49 3.83 -11.48
N HIS A 210 -7.48 4.34 -10.74
CA HIS A 210 -7.63 4.05 -9.30
C HIS A 210 -8.25 2.67 -9.05
N ASN A 211 -7.51 1.60 -9.33
CA ASN A 211 -7.98 0.22 -9.20
C ASN A 211 -6.88 -0.74 -8.71
N LEU A 212 -7.26 -2.00 -8.52
CA LEU A 212 -6.34 -3.04 -8.03
C LEU A 212 -5.44 -3.63 -9.13
N TYR A 213 -5.57 -3.19 -10.39
CA TYR A 213 -4.81 -3.70 -11.54
C TYR A 213 -4.89 -5.23 -11.73
N ILE A 214 -6.01 -5.85 -11.34
CA ILE A 214 -6.23 -7.30 -11.40
C ILE A 214 -6.97 -7.66 -12.68
N ASN A 215 -6.59 -8.79 -13.29
CA ASN A 215 -7.09 -9.22 -14.58
C ASN A 215 -8.58 -9.55 -14.60
N ASP A 216 -9.08 -10.22 -13.55
CA ASP A 216 -10.37 -10.90 -13.60
C ASP A 216 -11.55 -10.04 -13.15
N VAL A 217 -11.30 -8.94 -12.43
CA VAL A 217 -12.37 -8.11 -11.85
C VAL A 217 -13.04 -7.21 -12.87
N CYS A 218 -12.35 -6.91 -13.97
CA CYS A 218 -12.88 -6.01 -15.01
C CYS A 218 -13.91 -6.66 -15.92
N ASP A 219 -14.01 -7.98 -15.94
CA ASP A 219 -14.98 -8.70 -16.75
C ASP A 219 -16.36 -8.81 -16.09
N ASP A 220 -16.45 -8.57 -14.79
CA ASP A 220 -17.72 -8.58 -14.06
C ASP A 220 -18.38 -7.20 -14.03
N ILE A 221 -19.16 -6.92 -15.09
CA ILE A 221 -19.94 -5.67 -15.25
C ILE A 221 -21.01 -5.48 -14.16
N SER A 222 -21.19 -6.45 -13.27
CA SER A 222 -22.16 -6.35 -12.15
C SER A 222 -21.73 -5.38 -11.07
N TYR A 223 -20.46 -4.97 -11.06
CA TYR A 223 -19.95 -3.95 -10.17
C TYR A 223 -20.08 -2.55 -10.77
N ASN A 224 -21.06 -1.80 -10.29
CA ASN A 224 -21.26 -0.38 -10.60
C ASN A 224 -20.15 0.56 -10.11
N PHE A 225 -18.96 0.07 -9.81
CA PHE A 225 -17.80 0.88 -9.48
C PHE A 225 -17.05 1.20 -10.77
N VAL A 226 -17.37 2.34 -11.35
CA VAL A 226 -16.85 2.85 -12.64
C VAL A 226 -15.30 2.91 -12.64
N TRP A 227 -14.67 2.94 -11.47
CA TRP A 227 -13.22 3.09 -11.33
C TRP A 227 -12.44 1.78 -11.33
N SER A 228 -13.11 0.65 -11.21
CA SER A 228 -12.44 -0.64 -11.03
C SER A 228 -11.87 -1.25 -12.33
N CYS A 229 -12.25 -0.74 -13.49
CA CYS A 229 -11.96 -1.39 -14.77
C CYS A 229 -11.07 -0.58 -15.73
N THR A 230 -10.46 0.51 -15.30
CA THR A 230 -9.46 1.22 -16.12
C THR A 230 -8.07 0.67 -15.80
N GLY A 231 -7.41 0.06 -16.75
CA GLY A 231 -5.99 -0.17 -16.68
C GLY A 231 -5.48 -1.50 -17.13
N ASN A 232 -5.38 -2.49 -16.28
CA ASN A 232 -4.50 -3.61 -16.53
C ASN A 232 -4.93 -4.58 -17.65
N GLN A 233 -6.17 -4.85 -17.85
CA GLN A 233 -6.70 -5.70 -18.93
C GLN A 233 -5.92 -7.02 -19.19
N GLY A 234 -5.46 -7.69 -18.14
CA GLY A 234 -4.78 -8.97 -18.28
C GLY A 234 -3.29 -8.92 -18.63
N LEU A 235 -2.64 -7.78 -18.47
CA LEU A 235 -1.25 -7.61 -18.88
C LEU A 235 -0.23 -8.04 -17.81
N TYR A 236 -0.65 -8.12 -16.55
CA TYR A 236 0.15 -8.62 -15.41
C TYR A 236 -0.77 -8.94 -14.23
N ASP A 237 -0.33 -9.80 -13.31
CA ASP A 237 -1.03 -10.04 -12.04
C ASP A 237 -0.39 -9.18 -10.93
N THR A 238 -1.20 -8.30 -10.35
CA THR A 238 -0.76 -7.39 -9.28
C THR A 238 -0.33 -8.15 -8.03
N HIS A 239 -1.03 -9.23 -7.68
CA HIS A 239 -0.71 -9.98 -6.46
C HIS A 239 0.54 -10.84 -6.61
N GLU A 240 0.81 -11.36 -7.81
CA GLU A 240 2.09 -12.01 -8.10
C GLU A 240 3.24 -11.02 -7.97
N ILE A 241 3.10 -9.80 -8.50
CA ILE A 241 4.13 -8.76 -8.37
C ILE A 241 4.34 -8.34 -6.91
N ILE A 242 3.25 -8.16 -6.16
CA ILE A 242 3.32 -7.87 -4.72
C ILE A 242 4.04 -9.00 -4.00
N TRP A 243 3.66 -10.26 -4.25
CA TRP A 243 4.28 -11.42 -3.61
C TRP A 243 5.75 -11.58 -3.99
N ASP A 244 6.07 -11.43 -5.26
CA ASP A 244 7.46 -11.47 -5.75
C ASP A 244 8.34 -10.40 -5.09
N PHE A 245 7.74 -9.26 -4.74
CA PHE A 245 8.46 -8.24 -4.00
C PHE A 245 8.62 -8.62 -2.53
N ILE A 246 7.52 -8.80 -1.78
CA ILE A 246 7.56 -8.95 -0.32
C ILE A 246 8.23 -10.25 0.12
N SER A 247 8.05 -11.35 -0.62
CA SER A 247 8.57 -12.67 -0.25
C SER A 247 10.09 -12.79 -0.26
N ARG A 248 10.78 -11.83 -0.89
CA ARG A 248 12.26 -11.75 -0.89
C ARG A 248 12.83 -11.37 0.48
N TYR A 249 12.01 -10.83 1.37
CA TYR A 249 12.45 -10.23 2.61
C TYR A 249 11.98 -11.00 3.84
N SER A 250 12.87 -11.01 4.83
CA SER A 250 12.55 -11.38 6.20
C SER A 250 13.22 -10.37 7.13
N LYS A 251 12.76 -10.24 8.37
CA LYS A 251 13.40 -9.34 9.35
C LYS A 251 14.86 -9.72 9.61
N GLU A 252 15.21 -11.00 9.52
CA GLU A 252 16.59 -11.47 9.66
C GLU A 252 17.46 -10.99 8.47
N SER A 253 16.94 -11.05 7.24
CA SER A 253 17.68 -10.61 6.05
C SER A 253 17.87 -9.09 5.97
N VAL A 254 17.00 -8.33 6.60
CA VAL A 254 17.03 -6.86 6.63
C VAL A 254 18.07 -6.32 7.63
N GLY A 255 18.44 -7.10 8.65
CA GLY A 255 19.40 -6.68 9.69
C GLY A 255 20.86 -7.11 9.49
N GLU A 256 21.15 -7.96 8.51
CA GLU A 256 22.51 -8.44 8.24
C GLU A 256 23.29 -7.43 7.38
N THR A 257 23.96 -6.48 8.05
CA THR A 257 25.05 -5.71 7.46
C THR A 257 26.31 -6.57 7.42
N GLY A 258 26.70 -7.01 6.23
CA GLY A 258 27.98 -7.65 5.99
C GLY A 258 29.17 -6.71 6.14
#